data_c973b0c69c088aa8246bec899d34886f
#
_entry.id   c973b0c69c088aa8246bec899d34886f
#
_cell.length_a   1.000
_cell.length_b   1.000
_cell.length_c   1.000
_cell.angle_alpha   90.00
_cell.angle_beta   90.00
_cell.angle_gamma   90.00
#
_symmetry.space_group_name_H-M   'P 1'
#
loop_
_entity.id
_entity.type
_entity.pdbx_description
1 polymer ?
#
loop_
_entity_poly.entity_id
_entity_poly.type
_entity_poly.pdbx_seq_one_letter_code
_entity_poly.pdbx_strand_id
1 'polypeptide(L)'
;MAGQRILVIGGGAAGFFGAIACATANSRNLVTILEAGATLLSKVRISGGGRCNVTHHCFDPALLVQHYPRGGKALRGAFSRFQPQDTIAWFEARGVKLKTEADGRVFPVSDDSGTIIDCLVQEATALGIRLRTRAAVKEMVKVGNEFQVTVAQQPQPLVGDRVLLATGSSSQGYRLAAQLGHTIIPPVPSLFTFHIDDPLLQERSGLSVEPVEATLKLLQQPPLTQTGAILVTHWGLSGPVVLKLSAWGARALAAQNYRGTLVVNWLPHLSLPQIQGELAACRSHTPKRAIASHCPFPLPRRLWSYWTTSVGIPAEQTWAHLSKKQLLALAEALHRGTFAIAGKGAFKEEFVTCGGVALKEVDFRTMASRCCEGLFFAGEVLDIDGVTGGFNLQSAWTTGWIAGQGLAEGSTGTVSAGASTATLS
;
A
#
# COMPACT_ATOMS: atom_id res chain seq x y z
N MET A 1 -14.33 -19.05 -32.90
CA MET A 1 -14.24 -19.75 -31.61
C MET A 1 -15.31 -19.20 -30.69
N ALA A 2 -15.98 -20.03 -29.87
CA ALA A 2 -16.94 -19.57 -28.86
C ALA A 2 -16.22 -18.72 -27.80
N GLY A 3 -16.96 -17.78 -27.17
CA GLY A 3 -16.44 -17.01 -26.04
C GLY A 3 -16.22 -17.88 -24.83
N GLN A 4 -15.23 -17.54 -24.00
CA GLN A 4 -14.90 -18.25 -22.75
C GLN A 4 -15.71 -17.70 -21.57
N ARG A 5 -16.01 -18.57 -20.60
CA ARG A 5 -16.61 -18.18 -19.32
C ARG A 5 -15.49 -17.79 -18.34
N ILE A 6 -15.42 -16.51 -18.02
CA ILE A 6 -14.39 -15.94 -17.15
C ILE A 6 -15.01 -15.60 -15.80
N LEU A 7 -14.50 -16.21 -14.73
CA LEU A 7 -14.91 -15.90 -13.37
C LEU A 7 -13.83 -15.02 -12.71
N VAL A 8 -14.20 -13.84 -12.24
CA VAL A 8 -13.35 -12.93 -11.49
C VAL A 8 -13.76 -12.96 -10.03
N ILE A 9 -12.89 -13.45 -9.16
CA ILE A 9 -13.15 -13.58 -7.73
C ILE A 9 -12.56 -12.38 -7.01
N GLY A 10 -13.42 -11.46 -6.54
CA GLY A 10 -13.11 -10.20 -5.91
C GLY A 10 -13.54 -9.00 -6.75
N GLY A 11 -14.47 -8.22 -6.21
CA GLY A 11 -15.01 -6.99 -6.81
C GLY A 11 -14.27 -5.72 -6.37
N GLY A 12 -12.93 -5.82 -6.18
CA GLY A 12 -12.04 -4.71 -5.89
C GLY A 12 -11.40 -4.10 -7.15
N ALA A 13 -10.43 -3.19 -6.95
CA ALA A 13 -9.73 -2.48 -8.01
C ALA A 13 -9.17 -3.42 -9.11
N ALA A 14 -8.39 -4.42 -8.72
CA ALA A 14 -7.76 -5.35 -9.65
C ALA A 14 -8.77 -6.23 -10.39
N GLY A 15 -9.85 -6.66 -9.69
CA GLY A 15 -10.89 -7.48 -10.29
C GLY A 15 -11.68 -6.74 -11.34
N PHE A 16 -12.12 -5.49 -11.07
CA PHE A 16 -12.81 -4.65 -12.06
C PHE A 16 -11.92 -4.37 -13.25
N PHE A 17 -10.68 -3.93 -13.02
CA PHE A 17 -9.78 -3.58 -14.11
C PHE A 17 -9.45 -4.80 -14.99
N GLY A 18 -9.24 -5.98 -14.39
CA GLY A 18 -9.02 -7.22 -15.10
C GLY A 18 -10.25 -7.69 -15.90
N ALA A 19 -11.43 -7.60 -15.31
CA ALA A 19 -12.69 -7.93 -15.99
C ALA A 19 -12.94 -7.03 -17.19
N ILE A 20 -12.80 -5.71 -17.02
CA ILE A 20 -12.97 -4.71 -18.08
C ILE A 20 -11.94 -4.95 -19.19
N ALA A 21 -10.65 -5.11 -18.87
CA ALA A 21 -9.61 -5.37 -19.84
C ALA A 21 -9.87 -6.66 -20.64
N CYS A 22 -10.35 -7.72 -19.98
CA CYS A 22 -10.70 -8.97 -20.64
C CYS A 22 -11.90 -8.83 -21.60
N ALA A 23 -12.98 -8.19 -21.17
CA ALA A 23 -14.16 -7.99 -22.00
C ALA A 23 -13.90 -7.03 -23.19
N THR A 24 -13.06 -6.01 -22.98
CA THR A 24 -12.64 -5.10 -24.05
C THR A 24 -11.77 -5.81 -25.09
N ALA A 25 -10.82 -6.66 -24.65
CA ALA A 25 -9.94 -7.37 -25.57
C ALA A 25 -10.65 -8.48 -26.36
N ASN A 26 -11.68 -9.09 -25.78
CA ASN A 26 -12.50 -10.10 -26.46
C ASN A 26 -13.97 -10.02 -25.96
N SER A 27 -14.80 -9.32 -26.72
CA SER A 27 -16.24 -9.11 -26.42
C SER A 27 -17.09 -10.39 -26.44
N ARG A 28 -16.57 -11.51 -26.92
CA ARG A 28 -17.27 -12.81 -26.86
C ARG A 28 -17.18 -13.47 -25.51
N ASN A 29 -16.23 -13.07 -24.66
CA ASN A 29 -16.06 -13.66 -23.34
C ASN A 29 -17.21 -13.28 -22.40
N LEU A 30 -17.71 -14.26 -21.68
CA LEU A 30 -18.76 -14.09 -20.67
C LEU A 30 -18.10 -13.87 -19.30
N VAL A 31 -17.91 -12.61 -18.94
CA VAL A 31 -17.21 -12.23 -17.72
C VAL A 31 -18.19 -12.03 -16.56
N THR A 32 -17.90 -12.66 -15.41
CA THR A 32 -18.69 -12.51 -14.18
C THR A 32 -17.77 -12.15 -13.02
N ILE A 33 -18.03 -11.02 -12.33
CA ILE A 33 -17.35 -10.65 -11.07
C ILE A 33 -18.18 -11.19 -9.91
N LEU A 34 -17.49 -11.90 -8.99
CA LEU A 34 -18.04 -12.44 -7.74
C LEU A 34 -17.44 -11.69 -6.57
N GLU A 35 -18.25 -10.88 -5.89
CA GLU A 35 -17.85 -10.13 -4.69
C GLU A 35 -18.50 -10.76 -3.44
N ALA A 36 -17.69 -11.03 -2.43
CA ALA A 36 -18.16 -11.64 -1.18
C ALA A 36 -19.05 -10.68 -0.37
N GLY A 37 -18.72 -9.41 -0.37
CA GLY A 37 -19.43 -8.36 0.34
C GLY A 37 -20.70 -7.89 -0.38
N ALA A 38 -21.42 -6.98 0.27
CA ALA A 38 -22.56 -6.29 -0.33
C ALA A 38 -22.14 -5.11 -1.22
N THR A 39 -20.92 -4.59 -1.01
CA THR A 39 -20.42 -3.35 -1.64
C THR A 39 -19.21 -3.65 -2.51
N LEU A 40 -19.29 -3.26 -3.78
CA LEU A 40 -18.18 -3.30 -4.73
C LEU A 40 -17.18 -2.18 -4.44
N LEU A 41 -15.89 -2.42 -4.78
CA LEU A 41 -14.84 -1.40 -4.72
C LEU A 41 -14.65 -0.75 -3.34
N SER A 42 -14.92 -1.47 -2.24
CA SER A 42 -14.92 -0.94 -0.88
C SER A 42 -13.59 -0.28 -0.48
N LYS A 43 -12.44 -0.89 -0.81
CA LYS A 43 -11.12 -0.31 -0.55
C LYS A 43 -10.83 0.94 -1.41
N VAL A 44 -11.35 1.00 -2.64
CA VAL A 44 -11.28 2.21 -3.48
C VAL A 44 -12.03 3.36 -2.81
N ARG A 45 -13.23 3.07 -2.29
CA ARG A 45 -14.08 4.06 -1.61
C ARG A 45 -13.40 4.77 -0.45
N ILE A 46 -12.69 4.04 0.39
CA ILE A 46 -12.03 4.61 1.58
C ILE A 46 -10.61 5.13 1.31
N SER A 47 -10.02 4.79 0.17
CA SER A 47 -8.65 5.17 -0.15
C SER A 47 -8.48 6.69 -0.25
N GLY A 48 -7.29 7.18 0.12
CA GLY A 48 -6.99 8.62 0.08
C GLY A 48 -7.93 9.47 0.94
N GLY A 49 -8.49 8.92 2.03
CA GLY A 49 -9.45 9.61 2.90
C GLY A 49 -10.81 9.81 2.25
N GLY A 50 -11.26 8.89 1.42
CA GLY A 50 -12.52 8.96 0.69
C GLY A 50 -12.44 9.67 -0.66
N ARG A 51 -11.27 10.20 -1.03
CA ARG A 51 -11.04 10.90 -2.31
C ARG A 51 -10.60 9.98 -3.44
N CYS A 52 -10.11 8.79 -3.14
CA CYS A 52 -9.41 7.85 -4.01
C CYS A 52 -8.08 8.41 -4.56
N ASN A 53 -6.97 8.05 -3.94
CA ASN A 53 -5.64 8.29 -4.51
C ASN A 53 -5.39 7.29 -5.65
N VAL A 54 -5.79 7.67 -6.87
CA VAL A 54 -5.87 6.78 -8.04
C VAL A 54 -4.51 6.19 -8.41
N THR A 55 -3.49 7.04 -8.44
CA THR A 55 -2.12 6.68 -8.81
C THR A 55 -1.13 7.77 -8.35
N HIS A 56 0.11 7.70 -8.81
CA HIS A 56 1.17 8.67 -8.55
C HIS A 56 1.78 9.17 -9.86
N HIS A 57 2.14 10.45 -9.92
CA HIS A 57 2.78 11.08 -11.08
C HIS A 57 4.28 10.68 -11.17
N CYS A 58 4.52 9.37 -11.26
CA CYS A 58 5.84 8.77 -11.42
C CYS A 58 5.81 7.87 -12.65
N PHE A 59 6.31 8.36 -13.79
CA PHE A 59 6.16 7.71 -15.10
C PHE A 59 7.38 6.89 -15.55
N ASP A 60 8.46 6.93 -14.77
CA ASP A 60 9.61 6.05 -15.02
C ASP A 60 9.43 4.74 -14.22
N PRO A 61 9.29 3.58 -14.90
CA PRO A 61 9.18 2.28 -14.23
C PRO A 61 10.35 1.96 -13.30
N ALA A 62 11.56 2.45 -13.56
CA ALA A 62 12.72 2.20 -12.71
C ALA A 62 12.65 3.00 -11.38
N LEU A 63 12.08 4.20 -11.41
CA LEU A 63 11.80 4.99 -10.23
C LEU A 63 10.54 4.48 -9.52
N LEU A 64 9.50 4.16 -10.28
CA LEU A 64 8.22 3.69 -9.74
C LEU A 64 8.37 2.44 -8.87
N VAL A 65 9.19 1.46 -9.28
CA VAL A 65 9.39 0.23 -8.52
C VAL A 65 10.11 0.43 -7.18
N GLN A 66 10.81 1.56 -6.99
CA GLN A 66 11.46 1.90 -5.73
C GLN A 66 10.47 2.21 -4.60
N HIS A 67 9.20 2.44 -4.94
CA HIS A 67 8.12 2.66 -3.97
C HIS A 67 7.46 1.36 -3.49
N TYR A 68 7.96 0.20 -3.94
CA TYR A 68 7.44 -1.11 -3.56
C TYR A 68 8.46 -1.88 -2.72
N PRO A 69 8.28 -1.92 -1.39
CA PRO A 69 9.11 -2.74 -0.50
C PRO A 69 9.14 -4.21 -0.90
N ARG A 70 8.06 -4.76 -1.45
CA ARG A 70 7.96 -6.12 -2.03
C ARG A 70 7.34 -6.05 -3.41
N GLY A 71 7.80 -6.94 -4.29
CA GLY A 71 7.28 -7.08 -5.64
C GLY A 71 7.81 -6.08 -6.66
N GLY A 72 8.56 -5.03 -6.28
CA GLY A 72 9.06 -4.00 -7.20
C GLY A 72 9.82 -4.59 -8.40
N LYS A 73 10.72 -5.55 -8.16
CA LYS A 73 11.48 -6.21 -9.23
C LYS A 73 10.58 -6.93 -10.23
N ALA A 74 9.53 -7.61 -9.76
CA ALA A 74 8.56 -8.31 -10.61
C ALA A 74 7.67 -7.33 -11.39
N LEU A 75 7.30 -6.21 -10.77
CA LEU A 75 6.46 -5.18 -11.39
C LEU A 75 7.16 -4.35 -12.47
N ARG A 76 8.50 -4.34 -12.53
CA ARG A 76 9.23 -3.47 -13.47
C ARG A 76 8.81 -3.70 -14.93
N GLY A 77 8.74 -4.95 -15.37
CA GLY A 77 8.26 -5.30 -16.71
C GLY A 77 6.77 -5.06 -16.90
N ALA A 78 5.97 -5.22 -15.84
CA ALA A 78 4.54 -4.94 -15.86
C ALA A 78 4.28 -3.43 -16.07
N PHE A 79 5.00 -2.55 -15.39
CA PHE A 79 4.90 -1.09 -15.55
C PHE A 79 5.39 -0.58 -16.91
N SER A 80 6.22 -1.32 -17.63
CA SER A 80 6.54 -0.97 -19.02
C SER A 80 5.38 -1.20 -19.99
N ARG A 81 4.32 -1.90 -19.57
CA ARG A 81 3.14 -2.22 -20.37
C ARG A 81 1.91 -1.42 -19.96
N PHE A 82 1.79 -1.13 -18.68
CA PHE A 82 0.70 -0.34 -18.12
C PHE A 82 1.19 0.37 -16.86
N GLN A 83 1.40 1.68 -16.94
CA GLN A 83 1.99 2.51 -15.90
C GLN A 83 1.02 3.63 -15.45
N PRO A 84 1.41 4.50 -14.49
CA PRO A 84 0.55 5.59 -14.03
C PRO A 84 0.03 6.52 -15.14
N GLN A 85 0.83 6.80 -16.16
CA GLN A 85 0.38 7.59 -17.32
C GLN A 85 -0.78 6.91 -18.06
N ASP A 86 -0.69 5.58 -18.23
CA ASP A 86 -1.76 4.80 -18.87
C ASP A 86 -3.03 4.77 -18.00
N THR A 87 -2.86 4.69 -16.67
CA THR A 87 -3.98 4.77 -15.72
C THR A 87 -4.70 6.12 -15.84
N ILE A 88 -3.94 7.22 -15.86
CA ILE A 88 -4.50 8.57 -16.04
C ILE A 88 -5.27 8.64 -17.35
N ALA A 89 -4.63 8.28 -18.46
CA ALA A 89 -5.24 8.29 -19.79
C ALA A 89 -6.50 7.41 -19.87
N TRP A 90 -6.49 6.25 -19.18
CA TRP A 90 -7.64 5.33 -19.15
C TRP A 90 -8.86 5.96 -18.49
N PHE A 91 -8.69 6.64 -17.36
CA PHE A 91 -9.79 7.33 -16.67
C PHE A 91 -10.24 8.59 -17.41
N GLU A 92 -9.30 9.39 -17.94
CA GLU A 92 -9.61 10.60 -18.70
C GLU A 92 -10.38 10.31 -19.98
N ALA A 93 -10.04 9.24 -20.70
CA ALA A 93 -10.78 8.78 -21.89
C ALA A 93 -12.24 8.40 -21.57
N ARG A 94 -12.57 8.19 -20.29
CA ARG A 94 -13.93 7.91 -19.78
C ARG A 94 -14.58 9.10 -19.08
N GLY A 95 -14.04 10.29 -19.30
CA GLY A 95 -14.59 11.55 -18.78
C GLY A 95 -14.26 11.88 -17.33
N VAL A 96 -13.41 11.08 -16.68
CA VAL A 96 -12.95 11.36 -15.31
C VAL A 96 -11.80 12.37 -15.35
N LYS A 97 -12.03 13.58 -14.84
CA LYS A 97 -10.98 14.59 -14.73
C LYS A 97 -10.12 14.31 -13.49
N LEU A 98 -8.81 14.25 -13.69
CA LEU A 98 -7.82 14.00 -12.63
C LEU A 98 -6.97 15.25 -12.37
N LYS A 99 -6.45 15.36 -11.14
CA LYS A 99 -5.49 16.39 -10.71
C LYS A 99 -4.32 15.74 -10.00
N THR A 100 -3.12 16.32 -10.16
CA THR A 100 -1.91 15.94 -9.44
C THR A 100 -1.65 16.94 -8.32
N GLU A 101 -1.47 16.45 -7.10
CA GLU A 101 -1.05 17.25 -5.94
C GLU A 101 0.48 17.48 -5.96
N ALA A 102 0.97 18.44 -5.17
CA ALA A 102 2.39 18.83 -5.16
C ALA A 102 3.35 17.68 -4.80
N ASP A 103 2.87 16.69 -4.07
CA ASP A 103 3.64 15.49 -3.69
C ASP A 103 3.53 14.34 -4.71
N GLY A 104 2.92 14.58 -5.86
CA GLY A 104 2.78 13.62 -6.95
C GLY A 104 1.57 12.67 -6.84
N ARG A 105 0.77 12.74 -5.79
CA ARG A 105 -0.48 11.97 -5.69
C ARG A 105 -1.51 12.44 -6.70
N VAL A 106 -2.24 11.50 -7.29
CA VAL A 106 -3.26 11.79 -8.30
C VAL A 106 -4.65 11.46 -7.75
N PHE A 107 -5.55 12.45 -7.83
CA PHE A 107 -6.93 12.35 -7.34
C PHE A 107 -7.94 12.77 -8.43
N PRO A 108 -9.22 12.33 -8.35
CA PRO A 108 -10.25 12.95 -9.14
C PRO A 108 -10.44 14.42 -8.74
N VAL A 109 -10.73 15.29 -9.70
CA VAL A 109 -10.97 16.72 -9.43
C VAL A 109 -12.14 16.95 -8.49
N SER A 110 -13.09 16.01 -8.46
CA SER A 110 -14.26 16.02 -7.55
C SER A 110 -13.88 15.82 -6.07
N ASP A 111 -12.66 15.34 -5.77
CA ASP A 111 -12.25 14.90 -4.43
C ASP A 111 -13.19 13.83 -3.81
N ASP A 112 -13.88 13.06 -4.65
CA ASP A 112 -14.80 12.00 -4.24
C ASP A 112 -14.45 10.69 -4.96
N SER A 113 -14.21 9.65 -4.18
CA SER A 113 -13.94 8.29 -4.67
C SER A 113 -15.13 7.71 -5.48
N GLY A 114 -16.33 8.21 -5.26
CA GLY A 114 -17.51 7.87 -6.03
C GLY A 114 -17.29 8.04 -7.53
N THR A 115 -16.63 9.09 -7.96
CA THR A 115 -16.30 9.35 -9.37
C THR A 115 -15.53 8.18 -10.03
N ILE A 116 -14.56 7.62 -9.33
CA ILE A 116 -13.77 6.48 -9.82
C ILE A 116 -14.60 5.19 -9.80
N ILE A 117 -15.38 4.99 -8.75
CA ILE A 117 -16.26 3.82 -8.59
C ILE A 117 -17.31 3.79 -9.68
N ASP A 118 -18.00 4.91 -9.90
CA ASP A 118 -19.08 5.03 -10.89
C ASP A 118 -18.55 4.80 -12.30
N CYS A 119 -17.37 5.34 -12.63
CA CYS A 119 -16.68 5.10 -13.90
C CYS A 119 -16.44 3.60 -14.12
N LEU A 120 -15.88 2.89 -13.12
CA LEU A 120 -15.59 1.46 -13.23
C LEU A 120 -16.85 0.61 -13.35
N VAL A 121 -17.90 0.94 -12.59
CA VAL A 121 -19.19 0.20 -12.63
C VAL A 121 -19.93 0.45 -13.94
N GLN A 122 -19.97 1.68 -14.44
CA GLN A 122 -20.57 2.03 -15.72
C GLN A 122 -19.88 1.31 -16.88
N GLU A 123 -18.54 1.33 -16.90
CA GLU A 123 -17.77 0.64 -17.95
C GLU A 123 -18.00 -0.88 -17.91
N ALA A 124 -17.97 -1.49 -16.72
CA ALA A 124 -18.24 -2.92 -16.58
C ALA A 124 -19.66 -3.28 -17.06
N THR A 125 -20.65 -2.43 -16.76
CA THR A 125 -22.04 -2.61 -17.19
C THR A 125 -22.18 -2.46 -18.71
N ALA A 126 -21.55 -1.46 -19.30
CA ALA A 126 -21.58 -1.22 -20.75
C ALA A 126 -20.96 -2.38 -21.53
N LEU A 127 -19.95 -3.05 -20.97
CA LEU A 127 -19.33 -4.25 -21.55
C LEU A 127 -20.09 -5.55 -21.26
N GLY A 128 -21.25 -5.51 -20.59
CA GLY A 128 -22.07 -6.68 -20.29
C GLY A 128 -21.49 -7.59 -19.21
N ILE A 129 -20.55 -7.11 -18.39
CA ILE A 129 -19.96 -7.86 -17.29
C ILE A 129 -21.03 -8.08 -16.20
N ARG A 130 -21.21 -9.33 -15.79
CA ARG A 130 -22.16 -9.68 -14.73
C ARG A 130 -21.56 -9.39 -13.36
N LEU A 131 -22.16 -8.50 -12.58
CA LEU A 131 -21.76 -8.14 -11.23
C LEU A 131 -22.61 -8.90 -10.21
N ARG A 132 -21.98 -9.71 -9.34
CA ARG A 132 -22.66 -10.48 -8.31
C ARG A 132 -22.05 -10.16 -6.94
N THR A 133 -22.79 -9.41 -6.14
CA THR A 133 -22.48 -9.16 -4.72
C THR A 133 -23.05 -10.26 -3.82
N ARG A 134 -22.60 -10.35 -2.59
CA ARG A 134 -22.93 -11.41 -1.61
C ARG A 134 -22.68 -12.80 -2.18
N ALA A 135 -21.71 -12.92 -3.07
CA ALA A 135 -21.32 -14.12 -3.78
C ALA A 135 -19.95 -14.65 -3.27
N ALA A 136 -19.89 -14.92 -1.98
CA ALA A 136 -18.65 -15.40 -1.34
C ALA A 136 -18.28 -16.78 -1.89
N VAL A 137 -17.15 -16.89 -2.56
CA VAL A 137 -16.58 -18.16 -3.03
C VAL A 137 -16.05 -18.96 -1.85
N LYS A 138 -16.49 -20.17 -1.68
CA LYS A 138 -16.10 -21.09 -0.60
C LYS A 138 -15.01 -22.07 -1.03
N GLU A 139 -15.12 -22.56 -2.25
CA GLU A 139 -14.23 -23.57 -2.80
C GLU A 139 -14.06 -23.34 -4.30
N MET A 140 -12.93 -23.75 -4.81
CA MET A 140 -12.61 -23.71 -6.23
C MET A 140 -11.77 -24.94 -6.57
N VAL A 141 -12.28 -25.76 -7.50
CA VAL A 141 -11.63 -26.99 -7.93
C VAL A 141 -11.45 -26.96 -9.44
N LYS A 142 -10.30 -27.37 -9.93
CA LYS A 142 -10.07 -27.57 -11.36
C LYS A 142 -10.45 -28.99 -11.75
N VAL A 143 -11.36 -29.14 -12.71
CA VAL A 143 -11.81 -30.40 -13.25
C VAL A 143 -11.59 -30.41 -14.76
N GLY A 144 -10.61 -31.16 -15.21
CA GLY A 144 -10.19 -31.08 -16.61
C GLY A 144 -9.70 -29.67 -16.97
N ASN A 145 -10.32 -29.07 -17.97
CA ASN A 145 -9.99 -27.72 -18.43
C ASN A 145 -10.87 -26.62 -17.81
N GLU A 146 -11.80 -26.96 -16.92
CA GLU A 146 -12.75 -26.04 -16.32
C GLU A 146 -12.53 -25.88 -14.83
N PHE A 147 -13.01 -24.77 -14.26
CA PHE A 147 -13.09 -24.53 -12.83
C PHE A 147 -14.52 -24.66 -12.36
N GLN A 148 -14.73 -25.45 -11.30
CA GLN A 148 -15.97 -25.49 -10.54
C GLN A 148 -15.80 -24.61 -9.30
N VAL A 149 -16.64 -23.56 -9.20
CA VAL A 149 -16.55 -22.55 -8.14
C VAL A 149 -17.82 -22.60 -7.31
N THR A 150 -17.69 -23.07 -6.06
CA THR A 150 -18.78 -23.12 -5.09
C THR A 150 -18.97 -21.75 -4.44
N VAL A 151 -20.14 -21.17 -4.63
CA VAL A 151 -20.52 -19.88 -4.05
C VAL A 151 -21.47 -20.11 -2.87
N ALA A 152 -21.32 -19.33 -1.81
CA ALA A 152 -22.20 -19.42 -0.65
C ALA A 152 -23.67 -19.19 -1.07
N GLN A 153 -24.58 -19.93 -0.45
CA GLN A 153 -26.03 -19.87 -0.69
C GLN A 153 -26.47 -20.21 -2.12
N GLN A 154 -25.60 -20.81 -2.91
CA GLN A 154 -25.93 -21.29 -4.24
C GLN A 154 -25.79 -22.81 -4.30
N PRO A 155 -26.86 -23.55 -4.71
CA PRO A 155 -26.85 -25.01 -4.65
C PRO A 155 -25.94 -25.68 -5.69
N GLN A 156 -25.68 -25.00 -6.82
CA GLN A 156 -24.86 -25.55 -7.88
C GLN A 156 -23.58 -24.70 -8.07
N PRO A 157 -22.42 -25.32 -8.29
CA PRO A 157 -21.21 -24.60 -8.61
C PRO A 157 -21.34 -23.81 -9.91
N LEU A 158 -20.70 -22.66 -9.96
CA LEU A 158 -20.47 -21.95 -11.22
C LEU A 158 -19.31 -22.63 -11.96
N VAL A 159 -19.47 -22.73 -13.28
CA VAL A 159 -18.41 -23.28 -14.14
C VAL A 159 -17.76 -22.15 -14.92
N GLY A 160 -16.43 -22.10 -14.88
CA GLY A 160 -15.61 -21.14 -15.64
C GLY A 160 -14.49 -21.85 -16.38
N ASP A 161 -14.16 -21.35 -17.56
CA ASP A 161 -13.03 -21.87 -18.35
C ASP A 161 -11.70 -21.28 -17.81
N ARG A 162 -11.76 -20.07 -17.27
CA ARG A 162 -10.64 -19.37 -16.64
C ARG A 162 -11.10 -18.58 -15.41
N VAL A 163 -10.17 -18.39 -14.49
CA VAL A 163 -10.42 -17.66 -13.24
C VAL A 163 -9.36 -16.58 -13.01
N LEU A 164 -9.80 -15.38 -12.65
CA LEU A 164 -8.97 -14.34 -12.05
C LEU A 164 -9.19 -14.30 -10.54
N LEU A 165 -8.17 -14.56 -9.75
CA LEU A 165 -8.20 -14.39 -8.31
C LEU A 165 -7.67 -12.98 -7.96
N ALA A 166 -8.57 -12.08 -7.56
CA ALA A 166 -8.32 -10.67 -7.28
C ALA A 166 -8.94 -10.24 -5.93
N THR A 167 -8.80 -11.12 -4.93
CA THR A 167 -9.47 -11.03 -3.61
C THR A 167 -8.80 -10.05 -2.64
N GLY A 168 -7.73 -9.37 -3.06
CA GLY A 168 -6.93 -8.56 -2.15
C GLY A 168 -6.34 -9.42 -1.01
N SER A 169 -6.22 -8.85 0.18
CA SER A 169 -5.66 -9.50 1.37
C SER A 169 -6.64 -10.46 2.08
N SER A 170 -7.60 -11.02 1.37
CA SER A 170 -8.57 -11.95 1.95
C SER A 170 -7.94 -13.31 2.31
N SER A 171 -8.10 -13.74 3.56
CA SER A 171 -7.67 -15.09 3.99
C SER A 171 -8.32 -16.21 3.16
N GLN A 172 -9.55 -16.00 2.70
CA GLN A 172 -10.24 -16.92 1.78
C GLN A 172 -9.52 -16.99 0.43
N GLY A 173 -9.08 -15.86 -0.13
CA GLY A 173 -8.32 -15.82 -1.39
C GLY A 173 -7.00 -16.60 -1.28
N TYR A 174 -6.28 -16.43 -0.19
CA TYR A 174 -5.06 -17.19 0.08
C TYR A 174 -5.32 -18.70 0.17
N ARG A 175 -6.41 -19.10 0.85
CA ARG A 175 -6.79 -20.52 0.93
C ARG A 175 -7.12 -21.11 -0.43
N LEU A 176 -7.87 -20.39 -1.27
CA LEU A 176 -8.20 -20.82 -2.63
C LEU A 176 -6.93 -20.98 -3.48
N ALA A 177 -5.98 -20.05 -3.39
CA ALA A 177 -4.71 -20.14 -4.09
C ALA A 177 -3.88 -21.35 -3.61
N ALA A 178 -3.80 -21.56 -2.29
CA ALA A 178 -3.07 -22.68 -1.70
C ALA A 178 -3.66 -24.05 -2.11
N GLN A 179 -4.98 -24.19 -2.18
CA GLN A 179 -5.65 -25.39 -2.65
C GLN A 179 -5.31 -25.74 -4.11
N LEU A 180 -4.96 -24.74 -4.92
CA LEU A 180 -4.52 -24.90 -6.31
C LEU A 180 -3.00 -24.96 -6.47
N GLY A 181 -2.27 -25.24 -5.39
CA GLY A 181 -0.84 -25.53 -5.40
C GLY A 181 0.08 -24.33 -5.22
N HIS A 182 -0.45 -23.17 -4.85
CA HIS A 182 0.36 -21.98 -4.64
C HIS A 182 0.90 -21.87 -3.22
N THR A 183 2.15 -21.42 -3.12
CA THR A 183 2.78 -21.03 -1.85
C THR A 183 2.26 -19.68 -1.41
N ILE A 184 1.81 -19.57 -0.17
CA ILE A 184 1.41 -18.31 0.44
C ILE A 184 2.52 -17.82 1.38
N ILE A 185 3.10 -16.70 1.04
CA ILE A 185 4.00 -15.97 1.93
C ILE A 185 3.16 -15.40 3.08
N PRO A 186 3.48 -15.68 4.35
CA PRO A 186 2.66 -15.27 5.48
C PRO A 186 2.28 -13.79 5.44
N PRO A 187 0.98 -13.45 5.45
CA PRO A 187 0.53 -12.07 5.42
C PRO A 187 0.77 -11.40 6.76
N VAL A 188 1.34 -10.20 6.73
CA VAL A 188 1.54 -9.33 7.88
C VAL A 188 1.14 -7.89 7.54
N PRO A 189 0.71 -7.08 8.51
CA PRO A 189 0.40 -5.67 8.30
C PRO A 189 1.54 -4.87 7.66
N SER A 190 1.17 -3.95 6.80
CA SER A 190 2.01 -2.93 6.19
C SER A 190 1.30 -1.58 6.27
N LEU A 191 2.03 -0.45 6.26
CA LEU A 191 1.46 0.91 6.35
C LEU A 191 0.64 1.14 7.63
N PHE A 192 1.23 0.95 8.80
CA PHE A 192 0.53 1.13 10.08
C PHE A 192 1.20 2.17 10.98
N THR A 193 0.39 2.73 11.89
CA THR A 193 0.80 3.64 12.96
C THR A 193 1.60 2.88 14.03
N PHE A 194 2.70 3.46 14.52
CA PHE A 194 3.43 2.92 15.67
C PHE A 194 2.73 3.30 16.97
N HIS A 195 2.43 2.30 17.78
CA HIS A 195 1.95 2.50 19.14
C HIS A 195 3.11 2.92 20.03
N ILE A 196 2.97 4.07 20.70
CA ILE A 196 3.96 4.63 21.62
C ILE A 196 3.27 4.91 22.96
N ASP A 197 3.74 4.23 24.01
CA ASP A 197 3.25 4.43 25.37
C ASP A 197 3.92 5.66 26.00
N ASP A 198 3.48 6.84 25.57
CA ASP A 198 3.93 8.13 26.10
C ASP A 198 2.72 9.06 26.29
N PRO A 199 2.20 9.19 27.53
CA PRO A 199 1.04 10.02 27.81
C PRO A 199 1.25 11.49 27.44
N LEU A 200 2.46 12.03 27.65
CA LEU A 200 2.77 13.41 27.29
C LEU A 200 2.71 13.63 25.77
N LEU A 201 3.15 12.66 24.98
CA LEU A 201 3.05 12.70 23.52
C LEU A 201 1.59 12.58 23.06
N GLN A 202 0.82 11.67 23.66
CA GLN A 202 -0.58 11.40 23.29
C GLN A 202 -1.47 12.64 23.51
N GLU A 203 -1.21 13.43 24.56
CA GLU A 203 -1.89 14.73 24.78
C GLU A 203 -1.64 15.74 23.65
N ARG A 204 -0.65 15.53 22.78
CA ARG A 204 -0.34 16.38 21.62
C ARG A 204 -0.95 15.85 20.33
N SER A 205 -1.90 14.94 20.42
CA SER A 205 -2.60 14.39 19.25
C SER A 205 -3.10 15.48 18.30
N GLY A 206 -3.00 15.19 16.98
CA GLY A 206 -3.30 16.12 15.90
C GLY A 206 -2.13 17.03 15.51
N LEU A 207 -0.97 16.93 16.19
CA LEU A 207 0.23 17.68 15.83
C LEU A 207 0.92 17.04 14.62
N SER A 208 1.19 17.83 13.58
CA SER A 208 2.02 17.44 12.44
C SER A 208 3.30 18.27 12.39
N VAL A 209 4.41 17.63 12.03
CA VAL A 209 5.73 18.27 11.87
C VAL A 209 6.37 17.80 10.57
N GLU A 210 6.86 18.74 9.77
CA GLU A 210 7.51 18.48 8.49
C GLU A 210 8.52 19.60 8.17
N PRO A 211 9.70 19.27 7.63
CA PRO A 211 10.23 17.92 7.48
C PRO A 211 10.81 17.38 8.79
N VAL A 212 10.70 16.07 8.99
CA VAL A 212 11.49 15.34 9.99
C VAL A 212 12.25 14.20 9.30
N GLU A 213 13.36 13.75 9.92
CA GLU A 213 14.00 12.50 9.56
C GLU A 213 13.76 11.48 10.66
N ALA A 214 13.24 10.31 10.33
CA ALA A 214 12.97 9.27 11.29
C ALA A 214 13.67 7.96 10.90
N THR A 215 14.30 7.32 11.90
CA THR A 215 15.04 6.08 11.76
C THR A 215 14.44 5.00 12.64
N LEU A 216 13.97 3.92 12.01
CA LEU A 216 13.51 2.70 12.67
C LEU A 216 14.72 1.78 12.95
N LYS A 217 14.92 1.41 14.21
CA LYS A 217 15.95 0.47 14.66
C LYS A 217 15.29 -0.80 15.17
N LEU A 218 15.64 -1.93 14.56
CA LEU A 218 15.18 -3.27 14.90
C LEU A 218 16.38 -4.16 15.21
N LEU A 219 16.19 -5.16 16.07
CA LEU A 219 17.24 -6.11 16.40
C LEU A 219 17.73 -6.85 15.16
N GLN A 220 19.06 -6.95 14.99
CA GLN A 220 19.70 -7.68 13.89
C GLN A 220 19.27 -7.24 12.48
N GLN A 221 18.76 -6.02 12.35
CA GLN A 221 18.41 -5.44 11.05
C GLN A 221 19.16 -4.12 10.83
N PRO A 222 19.53 -3.79 9.61
CA PRO A 222 20.04 -2.46 9.31
C PRO A 222 18.99 -1.40 9.63
N PRO A 223 19.38 -0.22 10.11
CA PRO A 223 18.45 0.87 10.35
C PRO A 223 17.74 1.29 9.06
N LEU A 224 16.45 1.59 9.16
CA LEU A 224 15.65 2.12 8.06
C LEU A 224 15.38 3.61 8.33
N THR A 225 15.76 4.47 7.41
CA THR A 225 15.59 5.93 7.54
C THR A 225 14.67 6.46 6.46
N GLN A 226 13.75 7.36 6.83
CA GLN A 226 12.84 8.06 5.94
C GLN A 226 12.73 9.53 6.36
N THR A 227 12.47 10.40 5.37
CA THR A 227 12.20 11.83 5.59
C THR A 227 10.78 12.17 5.13
N GLY A 228 10.14 13.12 5.82
CA GLY A 228 8.79 13.59 5.50
C GLY A 228 8.03 14.09 6.72
N ALA A 229 6.70 14.10 6.63
CA ALA A 229 5.83 14.49 7.72
C ALA A 229 5.62 13.36 8.74
N ILE A 230 5.66 13.71 10.04
CA ILE A 230 5.21 12.86 11.14
C ILE A 230 3.94 13.45 11.76
N LEU A 231 3.04 12.58 12.16
CA LEU A 231 1.77 12.94 12.81
C LEU A 231 1.69 12.29 14.19
N VAL A 232 1.47 13.10 15.22
CA VAL A 232 1.13 12.61 16.57
C VAL A 232 -0.34 12.24 16.61
N THR A 233 -0.64 11.04 17.09
CA THR A 233 -2.00 10.52 17.26
C THR A 233 -2.25 10.14 18.73
N HIS A 234 -3.49 9.81 19.08
CA HIS A 234 -3.84 9.30 20.41
C HIS A 234 -3.15 7.95 20.75
N TRP A 235 -2.61 7.26 19.76
CA TRP A 235 -1.97 5.95 19.91
C TRP A 235 -0.44 6.02 19.85
N GLY A 236 0.11 7.15 19.40
CA GLY A 236 1.54 7.31 19.19
C GLY A 236 1.86 8.09 17.92
N LEU A 237 2.72 7.55 17.06
CA LEU A 237 3.24 8.26 15.89
C LEU A 237 2.79 7.62 14.59
N SER A 238 2.34 8.46 13.65
CA SER A 238 1.87 8.13 12.31
C SER A 238 2.41 9.14 11.28
N GLY A 239 1.72 9.28 10.17
CA GLY A 239 2.10 10.16 9.08
C GLY A 239 2.97 9.47 8.03
N PRO A 240 3.22 10.13 6.88
CA PRO A 240 3.91 9.53 5.74
C PRO A 240 5.24 8.86 6.08
N VAL A 241 6.06 9.46 6.94
CA VAL A 241 7.36 8.92 7.32
C VAL A 241 7.23 7.60 8.11
N VAL A 242 6.29 7.55 9.06
CA VAL A 242 6.05 6.35 9.88
C VAL A 242 5.43 5.24 9.05
N LEU A 243 4.45 5.57 8.19
CA LEU A 243 3.83 4.61 7.29
C LEU A 243 4.84 3.99 6.32
N LYS A 244 5.77 4.78 5.76
CA LYS A 244 6.86 4.25 4.94
C LYS A 244 7.78 3.33 5.73
N LEU A 245 8.20 3.73 6.94
CA LEU A 245 9.05 2.89 7.81
C LEU A 245 8.36 1.57 8.17
N SER A 246 7.07 1.60 8.51
CA SER A 246 6.30 0.39 8.82
C SER A 246 6.16 -0.53 7.61
N ALA A 247 6.04 0.02 6.40
CA ALA A 247 5.99 -0.76 5.17
C ALA A 247 7.34 -1.44 4.89
N TRP A 248 8.44 -0.70 4.89
CA TRP A 248 9.77 -1.29 4.67
C TRP A 248 10.15 -2.30 5.74
N GLY A 249 9.81 -2.01 7.00
CA GLY A 249 10.10 -2.86 8.15
C GLY A 249 9.05 -3.95 8.44
N ALA A 250 8.00 -4.12 7.64
CA ALA A 250 6.81 -4.90 7.98
C ALA A 250 7.10 -6.32 8.51
N ARG A 251 7.90 -7.11 7.79
CA ARG A 251 8.25 -8.48 8.21
C ARG A 251 9.14 -8.51 9.45
N ALA A 252 10.13 -7.63 9.51
CA ALA A 252 11.04 -7.54 10.65
C ALA A 252 10.30 -7.07 11.92
N LEU A 253 9.37 -6.12 11.79
CA LEU A 253 8.49 -5.69 12.88
C LEU A 253 7.58 -6.84 13.34
N ALA A 254 6.97 -7.56 12.41
CA ALA A 254 6.12 -8.71 12.76
C ALA A 254 6.91 -9.80 13.50
N ALA A 255 8.14 -10.11 13.06
CA ALA A 255 9.02 -11.07 13.72
C ALA A 255 9.42 -10.65 15.14
N GLN A 256 9.37 -9.35 15.45
CA GLN A 256 9.68 -8.78 16.76
C GLN A 256 8.43 -8.35 17.55
N ASN A 257 7.26 -8.93 17.21
CA ASN A 257 5.96 -8.58 17.84
C ASN A 257 5.67 -7.07 17.79
N TYR A 258 6.06 -6.42 16.69
CA TYR A 258 5.90 -4.98 16.45
C TYR A 258 6.59 -4.09 17.50
N ARG A 259 7.69 -4.57 18.07
CA ARG A 259 8.53 -3.81 19.01
C ARG A 259 9.79 -3.33 18.32
N GLY A 260 10.27 -2.17 18.73
CA GLY A 260 11.49 -1.56 18.17
C GLY A 260 11.72 -0.18 18.74
N THR A 261 12.67 0.53 18.16
CA THR A 261 13.00 1.91 18.55
C THR A 261 12.86 2.83 17.34
N LEU A 262 12.09 3.90 17.49
CA LEU A 262 12.04 4.98 16.52
C LEU A 262 12.89 6.14 17.04
N VAL A 263 13.84 6.60 16.23
CA VAL A 263 14.64 7.81 16.51
C VAL A 263 14.21 8.88 15.54
N VAL A 264 13.85 10.06 16.03
CA VAL A 264 13.34 11.18 15.23
C VAL A 264 14.28 12.39 15.37
N ASN A 265 14.80 12.85 14.24
CA ASN A 265 15.43 14.15 14.12
C ASN A 265 14.36 15.17 13.69
N TRP A 266 13.99 16.07 14.62
CA TRP A 266 12.95 17.07 14.41
C TRP A 266 13.45 18.30 13.63
N LEU A 267 14.76 18.44 13.48
CA LEU A 267 15.45 19.55 12.80
C LEU A 267 16.50 18.99 11.83
N PRO A 268 16.10 18.24 10.78
CA PRO A 268 17.04 17.49 9.94
C PRO A 268 18.01 18.38 9.16
N HIS A 269 17.72 19.67 9.04
CA HIS A 269 18.58 20.67 8.40
C HIS A 269 19.66 21.25 9.33
N LEU A 270 19.64 20.93 10.64
CA LEU A 270 20.60 21.41 11.62
C LEU A 270 21.40 20.24 12.21
N SER A 271 22.70 20.44 12.33
CA SER A 271 23.57 19.53 13.10
C SER A 271 23.39 19.75 14.60
N LEU A 272 23.73 18.75 15.40
CA LEU A 272 23.67 18.84 16.87
C LEU A 272 24.45 20.08 17.42
N PRO A 273 25.67 20.40 16.95
CA PRO A 273 26.38 21.61 17.40
C PRO A 273 25.63 22.92 17.04
N GLN A 274 24.96 22.96 15.88
CA GLN A 274 24.15 24.14 15.50
C GLN A 274 22.93 24.29 16.43
N ILE A 275 22.23 23.20 16.73
CA ILE A 275 21.12 23.24 17.70
C ILE A 275 21.60 23.73 19.06
N GLN A 276 22.74 23.22 19.53
CA GLN A 276 23.33 23.64 20.80
C GLN A 276 23.71 25.14 20.78
N GLY A 277 24.26 25.62 19.66
CA GLY A 277 24.61 27.03 19.47
C GLY A 277 23.39 27.96 19.54
N GLU A 278 22.31 27.61 18.85
CA GLU A 278 21.06 28.37 18.88
C GLU A 278 20.42 28.42 20.27
N LEU A 279 20.40 27.28 20.98
CA LEU A 279 19.90 27.23 22.36
C LEU A 279 20.78 28.06 23.29
N ALA A 280 22.12 28.03 23.12
CA ALA A 280 23.03 28.85 23.91
C ALA A 280 22.88 30.36 23.61
N ALA A 281 22.65 30.72 22.37
CA ALA A 281 22.42 32.12 21.97
C ALA A 281 21.18 32.72 22.64
N CYS A 282 20.14 31.94 22.88
CA CYS A 282 18.95 32.41 23.62
C CYS A 282 19.27 32.86 25.05
N ARG A 283 20.30 32.31 25.70
CA ARG A 283 20.74 32.76 27.04
C ARG A 283 21.25 34.22 27.03
N SER A 284 21.86 34.62 25.94
CA SER A 284 22.39 35.97 25.77
C SER A 284 21.35 36.94 25.20
N HIS A 285 20.57 36.51 24.20
CA HIS A 285 19.66 37.38 23.48
C HIS A 285 18.30 37.56 24.17
N THR A 286 17.82 36.51 24.86
CA THR A 286 16.48 36.52 25.49
C THR A 286 16.49 35.95 26.92
N PRO A 287 17.41 36.41 27.80
CA PRO A 287 17.66 35.77 29.12
C PRO A 287 16.44 35.74 30.02
N LYS A 288 15.55 36.72 29.95
CA LYS A 288 14.36 36.86 30.80
C LYS A 288 13.13 36.11 30.30
N ARG A 289 13.16 35.58 29.04
CA ARG A 289 12.03 34.83 28.50
C ARG A 289 11.98 33.42 29.08
N ALA A 290 10.76 32.95 29.34
CA ALA A 290 10.56 31.55 29.75
C ALA A 290 10.84 30.62 28.56
N ILE A 291 11.58 29.54 28.80
CA ILE A 291 12.01 28.59 27.78
C ILE A 291 10.80 27.91 27.14
N ALA A 292 9.84 27.47 27.94
CA ALA A 292 8.65 26.75 27.46
C ALA A 292 7.77 27.56 26.49
N SER A 293 7.82 28.90 26.58
CA SER A 293 7.02 29.79 25.72
C SER A 293 7.81 30.39 24.54
N HIS A 294 9.12 30.19 24.48
CA HIS A 294 10.00 30.78 23.47
C HIS A 294 10.85 29.71 22.79
N CYS A 295 10.37 29.18 21.68
CA CYS A 295 11.11 28.24 20.82
C CYS A 295 11.95 29.02 19.79
N PRO A 296 13.28 28.80 19.70
CA PRO A 296 14.11 29.44 18.68
C PRO A 296 14.02 28.76 17.29
N PHE A 297 13.31 27.64 17.19
CA PHE A 297 13.22 26.85 15.97
C PHE A 297 11.81 26.92 15.35
N PRO A 298 11.62 26.64 14.06
CA PRO A 298 10.32 26.61 13.40
C PRO A 298 9.54 25.32 13.77
N LEU A 299 9.43 25.06 15.08
CA LEU A 299 8.68 23.92 15.62
C LEU A 299 7.33 24.37 16.18
N PRO A 300 6.29 23.55 16.06
CA PRO A 300 5.01 23.80 16.71
C PRO A 300 5.17 23.95 18.22
N ARG A 301 4.51 24.98 18.79
CA ARG A 301 4.60 25.29 20.23
C ARG A 301 4.27 24.08 21.14
N ARG A 302 3.32 23.23 20.73
CA ARG A 302 2.94 22.03 21.47
C ARG A 302 4.06 20.97 21.48
N LEU A 303 4.83 20.84 20.41
CA LEU A 303 5.99 19.96 20.37
C LEU A 303 7.14 20.49 21.21
N TRP A 304 7.40 21.79 21.13
CA TRP A 304 8.40 22.44 21.96
C TRP A 304 8.10 22.24 23.46
N SER A 305 6.85 22.48 23.87
CA SER A 305 6.39 22.22 25.25
C SER A 305 6.59 20.76 25.67
N TYR A 306 6.33 19.80 24.77
CA TYR A 306 6.60 18.39 25.03
C TYR A 306 8.08 18.16 25.37
N TRP A 307 8.99 18.66 24.53
CA TRP A 307 10.43 18.43 24.72
C TRP A 307 11.00 19.15 25.95
N THR A 308 10.59 20.38 26.23
CA THR A 308 11.03 21.09 27.42
C THR A 308 10.58 20.39 28.69
N THR A 309 9.34 19.88 28.72
CA THR A 309 8.80 19.12 29.84
C THR A 309 9.54 17.77 30.00
N SER A 310 9.74 17.02 28.90
CA SER A 310 10.36 15.71 28.92
C SER A 310 11.82 15.72 29.41
N VAL A 311 12.55 16.82 29.18
CA VAL A 311 13.92 16.98 29.71
C VAL A 311 14.00 17.68 31.07
N GLY A 312 12.85 17.86 31.73
CA GLY A 312 12.77 18.38 33.09
C GLY A 312 13.05 19.90 33.21
N ILE A 313 12.64 20.69 32.21
CA ILE A 313 12.69 22.16 32.27
C ILE A 313 11.32 22.65 32.82
N PRO A 314 11.29 23.29 34.00
CA PRO A 314 10.08 23.88 34.56
C PRO A 314 9.47 24.96 33.64
N ALA A 315 8.14 25.10 33.64
CA ALA A 315 7.43 26.01 32.75
C ALA A 315 7.87 27.47 32.88
N GLU A 316 8.20 27.91 34.10
CA GLU A 316 8.59 29.29 34.43
C GLU A 316 10.10 29.52 34.28
N GLN A 317 10.91 28.46 34.02
CA GLN A 317 12.35 28.60 33.91
C GLN A 317 12.73 29.47 32.72
N THR A 318 13.53 30.50 32.99
CA THR A 318 14.03 31.43 31.96
C THR A 318 15.31 30.93 31.31
N TRP A 319 15.61 31.46 30.13
CA TRP A 319 16.85 31.15 29.40
C TRP A 319 18.12 31.42 30.21
N ALA A 320 18.14 32.51 31.04
CA ALA A 320 19.27 32.81 31.91
C ALA A 320 19.62 31.66 32.87
N HIS A 321 18.62 30.88 33.30
CA HIS A 321 18.79 29.80 34.24
C HIS A 321 18.91 28.41 33.59
N LEU A 322 18.99 28.32 32.24
CA LEU A 322 19.19 27.05 31.56
C LEU A 322 20.56 26.49 31.89
N SER A 323 20.61 25.36 32.57
CA SER A 323 21.86 24.67 32.88
C SER A 323 22.49 24.04 31.63
N LYS A 324 23.81 23.80 31.65
CA LYS A 324 24.51 23.13 30.55
C LYS A 324 23.93 21.70 30.33
N LYS A 325 23.58 20.99 31.41
CA LYS A 325 22.97 19.66 31.35
C LYS A 325 21.61 19.69 30.63
N GLN A 326 20.73 20.62 30.97
CA GLN A 326 19.43 20.79 30.32
C GLN A 326 19.57 21.20 28.86
N LEU A 327 20.51 22.08 28.53
CA LEU A 327 20.78 22.49 27.15
C LEU A 327 21.18 21.29 26.29
N LEU A 328 22.13 20.49 26.76
CA LEU A 328 22.59 19.30 26.04
C LEU A 328 21.48 18.26 25.89
N ALA A 329 20.69 18.03 26.95
CA ALA A 329 19.56 17.09 26.91
C ALA A 329 18.49 17.54 25.92
N LEU A 330 18.16 18.84 25.90
CA LEU A 330 17.16 19.40 24.95
C LEU A 330 17.66 19.32 23.51
N ALA A 331 18.94 19.64 23.28
CA ALA A 331 19.52 19.55 21.93
C ALA A 331 19.53 18.10 21.43
N GLU A 332 19.91 17.15 22.28
CA GLU A 332 19.88 15.72 21.92
C GLU A 332 18.46 15.23 21.67
N ALA A 333 17.49 15.62 22.48
CA ALA A 333 16.08 15.28 22.29
C ALA A 333 15.51 15.79 20.97
N LEU A 334 15.90 16.99 20.53
CA LEU A 334 15.51 17.56 19.24
C LEU A 334 16.21 16.89 18.06
N HIS A 335 17.46 16.49 18.24
CA HIS A 335 18.25 15.87 17.17
C HIS A 335 18.07 14.35 17.08
N ARG A 336 17.79 13.68 18.21
CA ARG A 336 17.67 12.22 18.32
C ARG A 336 16.59 11.78 19.31
N GLY A 337 15.40 12.43 19.23
CA GLY A 337 14.27 12.06 20.06
C GLY A 337 13.94 10.58 19.90
N THR A 338 13.99 9.82 20.99
CA THR A 338 13.89 8.35 20.95
C THR A 338 12.55 7.91 21.54
N PHE A 339 11.85 7.04 20.81
CA PHE A 339 10.55 6.48 21.20
C PHE A 339 10.60 4.96 21.14
N ALA A 340 10.15 4.32 22.22
CA ALA A 340 9.95 2.87 22.24
C ALA A 340 8.64 2.52 21.51
N ILE A 341 8.73 1.71 20.46
CA ILE A 341 7.55 1.17 19.79
C ILE A 341 7.06 -0.02 20.63
N ALA A 342 5.84 0.10 21.18
CA ALA A 342 5.21 -0.90 22.01
C ALA A 342 4.31 -1.87 21.21
N GLY A 343 3.98 -1.50 19.96
CA GLY A 343 3.10 -2.27 19.09
C GLY A 343 2.69 -1.52 17.84
N LYS A 344 1.70 -2.07 17.15
CA LYS A 344 1.00 -1.41 16.04
C LYS A 344 -0.30 -0.77 16.54
N GLY A 345 -0.74 0.31 15.87
CA GLY A 345 -2.02 0.96 16.16
C GLY A 345 -3.20 -0.03 16.07
N ALA A 346 -4.20 0.18 16.93
CA ALA A 346 -5.32 -0.73 17.13
C ALA A 346 -6.39 -0.75 16.01
N PHE A 347 -6.19 -0.02 14.92
CA PHE A 347 -7.13 -0.04 13.80
C PHE A 347 -7.14 -1.43 13.16
N LYS A 348 -8.32 -2.09 13.24
CA LYS A 348 -8.53 -3.45 12.69
C LYS A 348 -8.48 -3.48 11.16
N GLU A 349 -8.65 -2.35 10.50
CA GLU A 349 -8.56 -2.22 9.05
C GLU A 349 -7.12 -1.84 8.69
N GLU A 350 -6.35 -2.86 8.39
CA GLU A 350 -5.02 -2.70 7.79
C GLU A 350 -5.18 -2.08 6.41
N PHE A 351 -4.51 -0.95 6.19
CA PHE A 351 -4.59 -0.29 4.90
C PHE A 351 -3.99 -1.15 3.78
N VAL A 352 -2.92 -1.92 4.07
CA VAL A 352 -2.18 -2.78 3.12
C VAL A 352 -1.58 -3.98 3.85
N THR A 353 -1.52 -5.11 3.15
CA THR A 353 -0.91 -6.35 3.62
C THR A 353 0.38 -6.64 2.86
N CYS A 354 1.45 -6.97 3.58
CA CYS A 354 2.68 -7.55 3.08
C CYS A 354 2.55 -9.07 3.15
N GLY A 355 2.81 -9.78 2.06
CA GLY A 355 2.59 -11.22 1.94
C GLY A 355 1.51 -11.56 0.93
N GLY A 356 1.30 -12.83 0.64
CA GLY A 356 0.36 -13.32 -0.35
C GLY A 356 0.96 -14.40 -1.24
N VAL A 357 0.42 -14.59 -2.43
CA VAL A 357 0.87 -15.59 -3.40
C VAL A 357 2.32 -15.31 -3.82
N ALA A 358 3.17 -16.33 -3.76
CA ALA A 358 4.58 -16.24 -4.09
C ALA A 358 4.79 -15.84 -5.56
N LEU A 359 5.49 -14.74 -5.81
CA LEU A 359 5.62 -14.12 -7.13
C LEU A 359 6.32 -15.00 -8.17
N LYS A 360 7.23 -15.90 -7.74
CA LYS A 360 7.89 -16.87 -8.63
C LYS A 360 6.94 -17.84 -9.31
N GLU A 361 5.74 -18.02 -8.75
CA GLU A 361 4.70 -18.93 -9.22
C GLU A 361 3.70 -18.24 -10.17
N VAL A 362 3.95 -16.98 -10.53
CA VAL A 362 3.13 -16.19 -11.44
C VAL A 362 3.97 -15.68 -12.61
N ASP A 363 3.45 -15.77 -13.82
CA ASP A 363 4.08 -15.16 -15.00
C ASP A 363 3.62 -13.70 -15.15
N PHE A 364 4.47 -12.75 -14.80
CA PHE A 364 4.16 -11.32 -14.86
C PHE A 364 3.97 -10.75 -16.28
N ARG A 365 4.19 -11.55 -17.32
CA ARG A 365 3.85 -11.17 -18.70
C ARG A 365 2.37 -11.31 -18.99
N THR A 366 1.69 -12.24 -18.31
CA THR A 366 0.27 -12.56 -18.53
C THR A 366 -0.54 -12.55 -17.23
N MET A 367 0.13 -12.51 -16.09
CA MET A 367 -0.42 -12.74 -14.74
C MET A 367 -0.98 -14.17 -14.54
N ALA A 368 -0.66 -15.10 -15.43
CA ALA A 368 -1.07 -16.49 -15.32
C ALA A 368 -0.30 -17.24 -14.22
N SER A 369 -1.01 -18.16 -13.56
CA SER A 369 -0.41 -19.14 -12.65
C SER A 369 0.56 -20.04 -13.41
N ARG A 370 1.71 -20.35 -12.77
CA ARG A 370 2.64 -21.39 -13.22
C ARG A 370 2.31 -22.77 -12.66
N CYS A 371 1.41 -22.84 -11.64
CA CYS A 371 1.04 -24.06 -10.94
C CYS A 371 -0.30 -24.63 -11.45
N CYS A 372 -1.21 -23.78 -11.91
CA CYS A 372 -2.56 -24.16 -12.31
C CYS A 372 -2.97 -23.43 -13.59
N GLU A 373 -3.02 -24.14 -14.70
CA GLU A 373 -3.41 -23.58 -15.99
C GLU A 373 -4.84 -23.01 -15.95
N GLY A 374 -5.03 -21.82 -16.56
CA GLY A 374 -6.32 -21.12 -16.59
C GLY A 374 -6.60 -20.29 -15.35
N LEU A 375 -5.74 -20.32 -14.32
CA LEU A 375 -5.79 -19.45 -13.16
C LEU A 375 -4.90 -18.23 -13.37
N PHE A 376 -5.39 -17.06 -13.00
CA PHE A 376 -4.70 -15.78 -13.07
C PHE A 376 -4.78 -15.04 -11.74
N PHE A 377 -3.85 -14.14 -11.48
CA PHE A 377 -3.80 -13.34 -10.25
C PHE A 377 -3.67 -11.87 -10.54
N ALA A 378 -4.28 -11.00 -9.71
CA ALA A 378 -4.07 -9.57 -9.78
C ALA A 378 -4.29 -8.87 -8.43
N GLY A 379 -3.53 -7.80 -8.20
CA GLY A 379 -3.64 -6.96 -7.02
C GLY A 379 -3.02 -7.56 -5.77
N GLU A 380 -3.52 -7.14 -4.62
CA GLU A 380 -2.95 -7.39 -3.28
C GLU A 380 -3.03 -8.85 -2.81
N VAL A 381 -3.62 -9.77 -3.58
CA VAL A 381 -3.52 -11.21 -3.33
C VAL A 381 -2.09 -11.74 -3.57
N LEU A 382 -1.31 -11.03 -4.35
CA LEU A 382 0.11 -11.28 -4.61
C LEU A 382 0.97 -10.74 -3.46
N ASP A 383 2.16 -11.30 -3.25
CA ASP A 383 3.17 -10.75 -2.32
C ASP A 383 3.76 -9.43 -2.85
N ILE A 384 2.89 -8.43 -2.99
CA ILE A 384 3.21 -7.08 -3.49
C ILE A 384 2.58 -6.07 -2.56
N ASP A 385 3.38 -5.15 -2.04
CA ASP A 385 2.88 -3.95 -1.39
C ASP A 385 3.76 -2.74 -1.70
N GLY A 386 3.09 -1.62 -1.91
CA GLY A 386 3.69 -0.31 -2.13
C GLY A 386 3.58 0.56 -0.88
N VAL A 387 4.39 1.61 -0.82
CA VAL A 387 4.22 2.66 0.21
C VAL A 387 2.94 3.47 -0.04
N THR A 388 2.59 4.37 0.89
CA THR A 388 1.49 5.32 0.69
C THR A 388 1.80 6.25 -0.51
N GLY A 389 0.76 6.64 -1.27
CA GLY A 389 0.92 7.54 -2.41
C GLY A 389 0.26 7.11 -3.72
N GLY A 390 -0.71 6.17 -3.69
CA GLY A 390 -1.39 5.66 -4.89
C GLY A 390 -0.76 4.40 -5.50
N PHE A 391 0.39 3.97 -4.98
CA PHE A 391 1.16 2.86 -5.53
C PHE A 391 0.42 1.50 -5.44
N ASN A 392 -0.29 1.23 -4.35
CA ASN A 392 -1.05 -0.01 -4.19
C ASN A 392 -2.22 -0.11 -5.17
N LEU A 393 -2.92 0.99 -5.45
CA LEU A 393 -3.94 1.02 -6.50
C LEU A 393 -3.28 0.90 -7.89
N GLN A 394 -2.13 1.56 -8.13
CA GLN A 394 -1.42 1.40 -9.39
C GLN A 394 -1.03 -0.05 -9.67
N SER A 395 -0.49 -0.78 -8.69
CA SER A 395 -0.19 -2.21 -8.89
C SER A 395 -1.44 -3.03 -9.16
N ALA A 396 -2.57 -2.68 -8.55
CA ALA A 396 -3.86 -3.33 -8.79
C ALA A 396 -4.37 -3.07 -10.23
N TRP A 397 -4.27 -1.83 -10.72
CA TRP A 397 -4.63 -1.49 -12.10
C TRP A 397 -3.75 -2.21 -13.10
N THR A 398 -2.43 -2.14 -12.91
CA THR A 398 -1.43 -2.75 -13.81
C THR A 398 -1.60 -4.26 -13.92
N THR A 399 -1.60 -4.94 -12.77
CA THR A 399 -1.73 -6.41 -12.74
C THR A 399 -3.11 -6.87 -13.20
N GLY A 400 -4.17 -6.10 -12.89
CA GLY A 400 -5.51 -6.34 -13.39
C GLY A 400 -5.58 -6.22 -14.91
N TRP A 401 -5.03 -5.15 -15.48
CA TRP A 401 -5.01 -4.94 -16.93
C TRP A 401 -4.28 -6.07 -17.65
N ILE A 402 -3.07 -6.43 -17.19
CA ILE A 402 -2.28 -7.51 -17.80
C ILE A 402 -3.00 -8.86 -17.69
N ALA A 403 -3.60 -9.16 -16.52
CA ALA A 403 -4.38 -10.37 -16.33
C ALA A 403 -5.58 -10.43 -17.28
N GLY A 404 -6.26 -9.30 -17.47
CA GLY A 404 -7.39 -9.18 -18.41
C GLY A 404 -7.00 -9.48 -19.85
N GLN A 405 -5.84 -8.97 -20.32
CA GLN A 405 -5.30 -9.29 -21.63
C GLN A 405 -4.98 -10.80 -21.75
N GLY A 406 -4.29 -11.37 -20.75
CA GLY A 406 -3.98 -12.80 -20.71
C GLY A 406 -5.22 -13.71 -20.68
N LEU A 407 -6.27 -13.29 -19.98
CA LEU A 407 -7.55 -13.99 -19.93
C LEU A 407 -8.29 -13.97 -21.29
N ALA A 408 -8.13 -12.91 -22.06
CA ALA A 408 -8.79 -12.75 -23.35
C ALA A 408 -8.13 -13.59 -24.47
N GLU A 409 -6.84 -13.88 -24.35
CA GLU A 409 -6.11 -14.71 -25.29
C GLU A 409 -6.62 -16.16 -25.20
N GLY A 410 -7.02 -16.76 -26.32
CA GLY A 410 -7.36 -18.20 -26.39
C GLY A 410 -6.15 -19.06 -25.99
N SER A 411 -6.37 -20.28 -25.50
CA SER A 411 -5.28 -21.25 -25.35
C SER A 411 -4.63 -21.47 -26.73
N THR A 412 -3.52 -20.81 -27.01
CA THR A 412 -2.64 -21.25 -28.07
C THR A 412 -2.05 -22.56 -27.57
N GLY A 413 -2.65 -23.67 -28.02
CA GLY A 413 -2.06 -24.99 -27.80
C GLY A 413 -0.61 -24.92 -28.23
N THR A 414 0.29 -25.20 -27.33
CA THR A 414 1.68 -25.53 -27.64
C THR A 414 1.62 -26.72 -28.59
N VAL A 415 1.72 -26.45 -29.88
CA VAL A 415 2.05 -27.49 -30.84
C VAL A 415 3.45 -27.95 -30.44
N SER A 416 3.51 -29.09 -29.77
CA SER A 416 4.75 -29.83 -29.60
C SER A 416 5.27 -30.12 -31.02
N ALA A 417 6.34 -29.45 -31.40
CA ALA A 417 7.10 -29.85 -32.57
C ALA A 417 7.64 -31.26 -32.31
N GLY A 418 6.87 -32.22 -32.77
CA GLY A 418 7.32 -33.62 -32.88
C GLY A 418 8.55 -33.66 -33.73
N ALA A 419 9.67 -34.05 -33.15
CA ALA A 419 10.88 -34.42 -33.85
C ALA A 419 10.57 -35.58 -34.77
N SER A 420 10.44 -35.33 -36.09
CA SER A 420 10.50 -36.34 -37.10
C SER A 420 11.97 -36.54 -37.48
N THR A 421 12.61 -37.48 -36.83
CA THR A 421 13.84 -38.10 -37.37
C THR A 421 13.43 -39.10 -38.42
N ALA A 422 13.52 -38.70 -39.67
CA ALA A 422 13.55 -39.65 -40.79
C ALA A 422 15.00 -39.81 -41.18
N THR A 423 15.61 -40.91 -40.76
CA THR A 423 16.76 -41.55 -41.38
C THR A 423 16.32 -42.16 -42.70
N LEU A 424 17.02 -41.88 -43.76
CA LEU A 424 17.14 -42.80 -44.90
C LEU A 424 18.40 -42.49 -45.74
N SER A 425 19.24 -43.52 -45.77
CA SER A 425 20.28 -43.93 -46.77
C SER A 425 21.28 -42.90 -47.25
#